data_da7d2d73c64ac15f30f9a38909f400cb
#
_entry.id   da7d2d73c64ac15f30f9a38909f400cb
#
_cell.length_a   1.000
_cell.length_b   1.000
_cell.length_c   1.000
_cell.angle_alpha   90.00
_cell.angle_beta   90.00
_cell.angle_gamma   90.00
#
_symmetry.space_group_name_H-M   'P 1'
#
loop_
_entity.id
_entity.type
_entity.pdbx_description
1 polymer ?
#
loop_
_entity_poly.entity_id
_entity_poly.type
_entity_poly.pdbx_seq_one_letter_code
_entity_poly.pdbx_strand_id
1 'polypeptide(L)'
;MAHHGLTGVLLVGGASTRFGSPKALVRIGDETFAERAWRVLGELCDERIAVGKAADGLEVPFAVLDDGTDVRAPIAGVVAGLRAARNALTVVIPVDVPLLTREALSALAAACLDVAVPPSGPLPGAYRTTALPALELALAEGRLSLRAAIAGLDVATVVLDESLLINVNAPDDVRRL
;
A
#
# COMPACT_ATOMS: atom_id res chain seq x y z
N MET A 1 -16.39 -0.57 13.41
CA MET A 1 -16.18 0.85 13.74
C MET A 1 -14.97 1.35 12.97
N ALA A 2 -15.03 2.55 12.40
CA ALA A 2 -13.84 3.18 11.82
C ALA A 2 -12.86 3.50 12.97
N HIS A 3 -11.57 3.25 12.76
CA HIS A 3 -10.54 3.67 13.69
C HIS A 3 -10.33 5.18 13.50
N HIS A 4 -10.71 5.99 14.49
CA HIS A 4 -10.36 7.40 14.49
C HIS A 4 -8.84 7.53 14.60
N GLY A 5 -8.24 8.33 13.71
CA GLY A 5 -6.81 8.56 13.67
C GLY A 5 -6.02 7.56 12.84
N LEU A 6 -6.62 6.95 11.81
CA LEU A 6 -5.97 6.04 10.87
C LEU A 6 -6.06 6.55 9.42
N THR A 7 -4.94 6.65 8.75
CA THR A 7 -4.85 6.93 7.31
C THR A 7 -4.67 5.63 6.53
N GLY A 8 -5.38 5.49 5.42
CA GLY A 8 -5.18 4.44 4.43
C GLY A 8 -4.44 4.98 3.21
N VAL A 9 -3.34 4.36 2.84
CA VAL A 9 -2.58 4.67 1.62
C VAL A 9 -2.69 3.51 0.63
N LEU A 10 -3.18 3.82 -0.57
CA LEU A 10 -3.24 2.89 -1.69
C LEU A 10 -2.12 3.23 -2.68
N LEU A 11 -1.20 2.30 -2.89
CA LEU A 11 -0.18 2.41 -3.94
C LEU A 11 -0.75 1.90 -5.25
N VAL A 12 -1.09 2.82 -6.17
CA VAL A 12 -1.69 2.49 -7.48
C VAL A 12 -0.65 2.39 -8.60
N GLY A 13 0.60 2.77 -8.35
CA GLY A 13 1.70 2.73 -9.29
C GLY A 13 2.26 1.32 -9.49
N GLY A 14 2.78 1.08 -10.67
CA GLY A 14 3.46 -0.15 -11.05
C GLY A 14 3.31 -0.41 -12.55
N ALA A 15 4.45 -0.49 -13.26
CA ALA A 15 4.46 -0.82 -14.69
C ALA A 15 4.00 -2.28 -14.88
N SER A 16 2.74 -2.45 -15.24
CA SER A 16 2.15 -3.76 -15.53
C SER A 16 2.37 -4.14 -16.98
N THR A 17 3.61 -4.49 -17.34
CA THR A 17 3.95 -4.89 -18.72
C THR A 17 3.27 -6.20 -19.15
N ARG A 18 2.86 -7.05 -18.21
CA ARG A 18 2.26 -8.38 -18.48
C ARG A 18 0.74 -8.34 -18.69
N PHE A 19 0.05 -7.35 -18.16
CA PHE A 19 -1.41 -7.19 -18.33
C PHE A 19 -1.80 -6.41 -19.58
N GLY A 20 -0.86 -5.69 -20.23
CA GLY A 20 -1.18 -4.76 -21.30
C GLY A 20 -2.01 -3.53 -20.86
N SER A 21 -2.39 -3.48 -19.56
CA SER A 21 -3.11 -2.39 -18.91
C SER A 21 -2.62 -2.22 -17.47
N PRO A 22 -2.80 -1.04 -16.85
CA PRO A 22 -2.45 -0.83 -15.45
C PRO A 22 -3.18 -1.82 -14.53
N LYS A 23 -2.45 -2.44 -13.58
CA LYS A 23 -3.03 -3.39 -12.62
C LYS A 23 -4.20 -2.78 -11.84
N ALA A 24 -4.14 -1.50 -11.55
CA ALA A 24 -5.20 -0.77 -10.86
C ALA A 24 -6.57 -0.89 -11.55
N LEU A 25 -6.58 -1.04 -12.88
CA LEU A 25 -7.80 -1.13 -13.70
C LEU A 25 -8.24 -2.58 -13.99
N VAL A 26 -7.49 -3.58 -13.53
CA VAL A 26 -7.89 -4.99 -13.64
C VAL A 26 -9.15 -5.23 -12.79
N ARG A 27 -10.10 -5.99 -13.32
CA ARG A 27 -11.41 -6.21 -12.65
C ARG A 27 -11.50 -7.58 -11.98
N ILE A 28 -12.15 -7.58 -10.82
CA ILE A 28 -12.72 -8.78 -10.20
C ILE A 28 -14.22 -8.51 -10.01
N GLY A 29 -15.05 -9.24 -10.72
CA GLY A 29 -16.48 -8.96 -10.76
C GLY A 29 -16.77 -7.55 -11.28
N ASP A 30 -17.51 -6.76 -10.51
CA ASP A 30 -17.94 -5.42 -10.90
C ASP A 30 -16.98 -4.29 -10.46
N GLU A 31 -15.93 -4.61 -9.69
CA GLU A 31 -14.95 -3.64 -9.19
C GLU A 31 -13.59 -3.81 -9.87
N THR A 32 -12.86 -2.70 -10.08
CA THR A 32 -11.43 -2.75 -10.36
C THR A 32 -10.63 -3.03 -9.08
N PHE A 33 -9.37 -3.45 -9.21
CA PHE A 33 -8.48 -3.62 -8.04
C PHE A 33 -8.37 -2.33 -7.24
N ALA A 34 -8.27 -1.19 -7.91
CA ALA A 34 -8.18 0.10 -7.25
C ALA A 34 -9.47 0.47 -6.51
N GLU A 35 -10.65 0.26 -7.11
CA GLU A 35 -11.94 0.53 -6.47
C GLU A 35 -12.15 -0.35 -5.25
N ARG A 36 -11.85 -1.66 -5.37
CA ARG A 36 -11.94 -2.61 -4.27
C ARG A 36 -11.04 -2.24 -3.09
N ALA A 37 -9.76 -1.97 -3.36
CA ALA A 37 -8.82 -1.55 -2.34
C ALA A 37 -9.23 -0.23 -1.67
N TRP A 38 -9.71 0.73 -2.48
CA TRP A 38 -10.21 2.02 -1.99
C TRP A 38 -11.44 1.87 -1.08
N ARG A 39 -12.34 0.96 -1.41
CA ARG A 39 -13.50 0.65 -0.57
C ARG A 39 -13.07 0.04 0.76
N VAL A 40 -12.20 -0.99 0.74
CA VAL A 40 -11.71 -1.66 1.96
C VAL A 40 -11.01 -0.67 2.89
N LEU A 41 -10.19 0.24 2.37
CA LEU A 41 -9.60 1.31 3.17
C LEU A 41 -10.67 2.22 3.78
N GLY A 42 -11.76 2.52 3.05
CA GLY A 42 -12.85 3.37 3.54
C GLY A 42 -13.68 2.73 4.66
N GLU A 43 -13.66 1.41 4.79
CA GLU A 43 -14.33 0.70 5.89
C GLU A 43 -13.54 0.78 7.21
N LEU A 44 -12.25 1.10 7.14
CA LEU A 44 -11.34 1.11 8.30
C LEU A 44 -10.83 2.50 8.66
N CYS A 45 -10.48 3.32 7.65
CA CYS A 45 -9.72 4.55 7.81
C CYS A 45 -10.63 5.79 7.70
N ASP A 46 -10.32 6.82 8.47
CA ASP A 46 -10.99 8.12 8.40
C ASP A 46 -10.36 9.07 7.34
N GLU A 47 -9.17 8.71 6.84
CA GLU A 47 -8.50 9.36 5.73
C GLU A 47 -8.00 8.33 4.73
N ARG A 48 -8.10 8.65 3.43
CA ARG A 48 -7.57 7.80 2.34
C ARG A 48 -6.77 8.63 1.35
N ILE A 49 -5.63 8.10 0.94
CA ILE A 49 -4.73 8.71 -0.03
C ILE A 49 -4.33 7.65 -1.06
N ALA A 50 -4.57 7.91 -2.33
CA ALA A 50 -4.00 7.10 -3.41
C ALA A 50 -2.71 7.76 -3.88
N VAL A 51 -1.64 6.98 -4.05
CA VAL A 51 -0.32 7.47 -4.48
C VAL A 51 0.14 6.72 -5.73
N GLY A 52 0.62 7.46 -6.69
CA GLY A 52 1.13 6.92 -7.95
C GLY A 52 2.06 7.90 -8.65
N LYS A 53 2.21 7.74 -9.95
CA LYS A 53 2.93 8.65 -10.83
C LYS A 53 1.93 9.44 -11.68
N ALA A 54 1.98 10.75 -11.66
CA ALA A 54 1.17 11.58 -12.54
C ALA A 54 1.40 11.25 -14.03
N ALA A 55 2.64 10.92 -14.37
CA ALA A 55 3.03 10.53 -15.74
C ALA A 55 2.37 9.23 -16.23
N ASP A 56 1.87 8.37 -15.33
CA ASP A 56 1.20 7.13 -15.72
C ASP A 56 -0.24 7.36 -16.23
N GLY A 57 -0.81 8.56 -16.04
CA GLY A 57 -2.13 8.94 -16.56
C GLY A 57 -3.26 8.01 -16.11
N LEU A 58 -3.18 7.45 -14.90
CA LEU A 58 -4.11 6.45 -14.39
C LEU A 58 -5.50 7.07 -14.15
N GLU A 59 -6.51 6.56 -14.84
CA GLU A 59 -7.90 6.96 -14.67
C GLU A 59 -8.60 6.09 -13.63
N VAL A 60 -8.74 6.60 -12.41
CA VAL A 60 -9.49 5.99 -11.31
C VAL A 60 -10.49 7.00 -10.73
N PRO A 61 -11.60 6.57 -10.05
CA PRO A 61 -12.65 7.46 -9.58
C PRO A 61 -12.29 8.27 -8.31
N PHE A 62 -11.01 8.43 -8.02
CA PHE A 62 -10.48 9.21 -6.90
C PHE A 62 -9.17 9.89 -7.28
N ALA A 63 -8.80 10.93 -6.54
CA ALA A 63 -7.55 11.66 -6.80
C ALA A 63 -6.33 10.80 -6.47
N VAL A 64 -5.31 10.88 -7.33
CA VAL A 64 -4.02 10.22 -7.14
C VAL A 64 -2.97 11.29 -6.88
N LEU A 65 -2.31 11.20 -5.73
CA LEU A 65 -1.18 12.02 -5.36
C LEU A 65 0.06 11.56 -6.13
N ASP A 66 0.74 12.46 -6.80
CA ASP A 66 2.06 12.18 -7.38
C ASP A 66 3.10 12.01 -6.27
N ASP A 67 3.94 10.98 -6.36
CA ASP A 67 4.96 10.74 -5.32
C ASP A 67 6.16 11.68 -5.40
N GLY A 68 6.22 12.55 -6.41
CA GLY A 68 7.20 13.64 -6.53
C GLY A 68 8.61 13.19 -6.90
N THR A 69 8.80 11.96 -7.39
CA THR A 69 10.11 11.43 -7.79
C THR A 69 10.02 10.56 -9.04
N ASP A 70 11.13 10.41 -9.77
CA ASP A 70 11.24 9.49 -10.89
C ASP A 70 11.52 8.04 -10.46
N VAL A 71 11.74 7.81 -9.17
CA VAL A 71 12.02 6.48 -8.60
C VAL A 71 10.78 5.58 -8.72
N ARG A 72 10.92 4.46 -9.42
CA ARG A 72 9.86 3.46 -9.58
C ARG A 72 10.04 2.29 -8.61
N ALA A 73 9.93 2.59 -7.33
CA ALA A 73 9.98 1.60 -6.25
C ALA A 73 8.90 1.90 -5.19
N PRO A 74 8.37 0.88 -4.49
CA PRO A 74 7.32 1.07 -3.50
C PRO A 74 7.65 2.07 -2.40
N ILE A 75 8.92 2.19 -2.00
CA ILE A 75 9.37 3.13 -0.97
C ILE A 75 9.02 4.59 -1.31
N ALA A 76 9.06 4.98 -2.58
CA ALA A 76 8.70 6.33 -3.01
C ALA A 76 7.24 6.64 -2.69
N GLY A 77 6.34 5.71 -3.02
CA GLY A 77 4.91 5.84 -2.71
C GLY A 77 4.61 5.80 -1.21
N VAL A 78 5.32 4.95 -0.46
CA VAL A 78 5.17 4.90 1.01
C VAL A 78 5.59 6.22 1.64
N VAL A 79 6.74 6.78 1.27
CA VAL A 79 7.21 8.08 1.76
C VAL A 79 6.23 9.20 1.42
N ALA A 80 5.76 9.27 0.18
CA ALA A 80 4.79 10.28 -0.23
C ALA A 80 3.47 10.16 0.52
N GLY A 81 2.97 8.94 0.70
CA GLY A 81 1.75 8.68 1.46
C GLY A 81 1.87 9.07 2.93
N LEU A 82 2.98 8.69 3.59
CA LEU A 82 3.22 9.05 5.00
C LEU A 82 3.38 10.56 5.22
N ARG A 83 4.03 11.26 4.27
CA ARG A 83 4.15 12.74 4.31
C ARG A 83 2.81 13.43 4.20
N ALA A 84 1.91 12.89 3.39
CA ALA A 84 0.58 13.47 3.14
C ALA A 84 -0.43 13.11 4.23
N ALA A 85 -0.19 12.03 4.98
CA ALA A 85 -1.10 11.54 6.02
C ALA A 85 -1.21 12.53 7.19
N ARG A 86 -2.45 12.80 7.62
CA ARG A 86 -2.73 13.64 8.80
C ARG A 86 -2.64 12.85 10.11
N ASN A 87 -2.78 11.54 10.05
CA ASN A 87 -2.77 10.68 11.22
C ASN A 87 -1.38 10.08 11.46
N ALA A 88 -1.06 9.83 12.73
CA ALA A 88 0.23 9.27 13.12
C ALA A 88 0.41 7.79 12.74
N LEU A 89 -0.69 7.11 12.43
CA LEU A 89 -0.72 5.71 12.01
C LEU A 89 -1.33 5.58 10.62
N THR A 90 -0.64 4.87 9.74
CA THR A 90 -1.03 4.68 8.34
C THR A 90 -0.97 3.21 7.97
N VAL A 91 -2.03 2.67 7.38
CA VAL A 91 -1.96 1.38 6.68
C VAL A 91 -1.67 1.63 5.21
N VAL A 92 -0.70 0.90 4.65
CA VAL A 92 -0.27 1.02 3.25
C VAL A 92 -0.54 -0.29 2.55
N ILE A 93 -1.28 -0.24 1.46
CA ILE A 93 -1.61 -1.42 0.65
C ILE A 93 -1.20 -1.22 -0.81
N PRO A 94 -0.63 -2.24 -1.45
CA PRO A 94 -0.41 -2.23 -2.89
C PRO A 94 -1.69 -2.66 -3.62
N VAL A 95 -1.91 -2.12 -4.81
CA VAL A 95 -3.11 -2.40 -5.61
C VAL A 95 -3.19 -3.84 -6.12
N ASP A 96 -2.07 -4.55 -6.16
CA ASP A 96 -1.97 -5.92 -6.69
C ASP A 96 -2.22 -7.03 -5.66
N VAL A 97 -2.70 -6.69 -4.47
CA VAL A 97 -3.16 -7.62 -3.43
C VAL A 97 -4.67 -7.42 -3.20
N PRO A 98 -5.52 -7.85 -4.14
CA PRO A 98 -6.94 -7.46 -4.19
C PRO A 98 -7.83 -8.15 -3.15
N LEU A 99 -7.34 -9.20 -2.47
CA LEU A 99 -8.12 -9.97 -1.50
C LEU A 99 -7.98 -9.49 -0.06
N LEU A 100 -7.24 -8.41 0.18
CA LEU A 100 -7.10 -7.83 1.51
C LEU A 100 -8.46 -7.46 2.11
N THR A 101 -8.62 -7.75 3.41
CA THR A 101 -9.82 -7.44 4.16
C THR A 101 -9.56 -6.36 5.20
N ARG A 102 -10.63 -5.72 5.66
CA ARG A 102 -10.61 -4.76 6.76
C ARG A 102 -9.96 -5.36 8.02
N GLU A 103 -10.28 -6.63 8.33
CA GLU A 103 -9.80 -7.33 9.53
C GLU A 103 -8.28 -7.52 9.49
N ALA A 104 -7.73 -7.91 8.32
CA ALA A 104 -6.29 -8.04 8.12
C ALA A 104 -5.56 -6.70 8.31
N LEU A 105 -6.10 -5.63 7.75
CA LEU A 105 -5.55 -4.28 7.91
C LEU A 105 -5.67 -3.77 9.35
N SER A 106 -6.77 -4.07 10.03
CA SER A 106 -6.98 -3.74 11.44
C SER A 106 -5.96 -4.45 12.33
N ALA A 107 -5.63 -5.72 12.03
CA ALA A 107 -4.63 -6.48 12.77
C ALA A 107 -3.22 -5.86 12.62
N LEU A 108 -2.85 -5.44 11.41
CA LEU A 108 -1.59 -4.72 11.18
C LEU A 108 -1.54 -3.40 11.95
N ALA A 109 -2.61 -2.62 11.87
CA ALA A 109 -2.70 -1.32 12.57
C ALA A 109 -2.59 -1.49 14.10
N ALA A 110 -3.28 -2.49 14.67
CA ALA A 110 -3.28 -2.75 16.11
C ALA A 110 -1.93 -3.22 16.65
N ALA A 111 -1.16 -3.95 15.84
CA ALA A 111 0.16 -4.46 16.23
C ALA A 111 1.31 -3.47 15.96
N CYS A 112 1.04 -2.34 15.30
CA CYS A 112 2.08 -1.45 14.80
C CYS A 112 2.90 -0.81 15.94
N LEU A 113 4.19 -1.11 15.95
CA LEU A 113 5.24 -0.39 16.71
C LEU A 113 5.67 0.83 15.88
N ASP A 114 6.88 0.88 15.34
CA ASP A 114 7.17 1.80 14.24
C ASP A 114 6.55 1.32 12.94
N VAL A 115 6.61 -0.01 12.72
CA VAL A 115 6.07 -0.69 11.54
C VAL A 115 5.42 -2.02 11.97
N ALA A 116 4.38 -2.46 11.26
CA ALA A 116 3.87 -3.84 11.34
C ALA A 116 3.67 -4.40 9.93
N VAL A 117 4.15 -5.63 9.70
CA VAL A 117 4.14 -6.26 8.37
C VAL A 117 3.87 -7.76 8.49
N PRO A 118 3.33 -8.41 7.46
CA PRO A 118 3.29 -9.87 7.41
C PRO A 118 4.69 -10.44 7.14
N PRO A 119 4.92 -11.75 7.42
CA PRO A 119 6.19 -12.42 7.14
C PRO A 119 6.62 -12.35 5.68
N SER A 120 5.64 -12.28 4.76
CA SER A 120 5.86 -12.26 3.30
C SER A 120 6.57 -11.01 2.80
N GLY A 121 6.42 -9.87 3.47
CA GLY A 121 7.07 -8.64 3.01
C GLY A 121 6.58 -7.37 3.71
N PRO A 122 7.16 -6.22 3.35
CA PRO A 122 6.86 -4.93 3.97
C PRO A 122 5.50 -4.35 3.53
N LEU A 123 4.84 -4.94 2.52
CA LEU A 123 3.51 -4.55 2.03
C LEU A 123 2.63 -5.81 1.84
N PRO A 124 1.33 -5.73 2.23
CA PRO A 124 0.71 -4.62 2.96
C PRO A 124 1.36 -4.41 4.33
N GLY A 125 1.25 -3.20 4.89
CA GLY A 125 1.85 -2.91 6.19
C GLY A 125 1.19 -1.73 6.90
N ALA A 126 1.45 -1.61 8.20
CA ALA A 126 1.13 -0.42 8.97
C ALA A 126 2.42 0.29 9.36
N TYR A 127 2.41 1.61 9.30
CA TYR A 127 3.56 2.46 9.50
C TYR A 127 3.18 3.64 10.38
N ARG A 128 3.97 3.93 11.40
CA ARG A 128 3.85 5.18 12.16
C ARG A 128 4.67 6.29 11.51
N THR A 129 4.33 7.52 11.81
CA THR A 129 5.13 8.70 11.38
C THR A 129 6.57 8.64 11.90
N THR A 130 6.84 7.90 12.97
CA THR A 130 8.20 7.66 13.49
C THR A 130 9.10 6.91 12.50
N ALA A 131 8.53 6.13 11.58
CA ALA A 131 9.26 5.42 10.53
C ALA A 131 9.70 6.35 9.37
N LEU A 132 9.04 7.48 9.18
CA LEU A 132 9.22 8.35 8.01
C LEU A 132 10.68 8.82 7.83
N PRO A 133 11.42 9.31 8.86
CA PRO A 133 12.79 9.76 8.67
C PRO A 133 13.73 8.69 8.12
N ALA A 134 13.60 7.44 8.57
CA ALA A 134 14.42 6.33 8.08
C ALA A 134 14.11 5.99 6.61
N LEU A 135 12.83 6.03 6.22
CA LEU A 135 12.39 5.79 4.85
C LEU A 135 12.84 6.93 3.90
N GLU A 136 12.76 8.19 4.35
CA GLU A 136 13.23 9.35 3.59
C GLU A 136 14.74 9.30 3.36
N LEU A 137 15.51 8.97 4.39
CA LEU A 137 16.95 8.81 4.28
C LEU A 137 17.31 7.69 3.28
N ALA A 138 16.65 6.53 3.39
CA ALA A 138 16.86 5.42 2.46
C ALA A 138 16.57 5.81 1.01
N LEU A 139 15.46 6.51 0.77
CA LEU A 139 15.08 6.99 -0.55
C LEU A 139 16.10 8.01 -1.10
N ALA A 140 16.52 8.96 -0.29
CA ALA A 140 17.51 9.98 -0.66
C ALA A 140 18.89 9.39 -1.00
N GLU A 141 19.28 8.28 -0.36
CA GLU A 141 20.51 7.55 -0.63
C GLU A 141 20.39 6.52 -1.76
N GLY A 142 19.23 6.43 -2.41
CA GLY A 142 18.98 5.45 -3.47
C GLY A 142 18.87 4.01 -2.98
N ARG A 143 18.66 3.78 -1.68
CA ARG A 143 18.38 2.47 -1.08
C ARG A 143 16.89 2.15 -1.22
N LEU A 144 16.53 1.49 -2.32
CA LEU A 144 15.13 1.33 -2.74
C LEU A 144 14.41 0.12 -2.15
N SER A 145 15.12 -0.75 -1.43
CA SER A 145 14.51 -1.88 -0.72
C SER A 145 13.77 -1.40 0.52
N LEU A 146 12.44 -1.43 0.49
CA LEU A 146 11.60 -1.06 1.63
C LEU A 146 11.89 -1.97 2.84
N ARG A 147 12.13 -3.28 2.62
CA ARG A 147 12.52 -4.23 3.66
C ARG A 147 13.82 -3.82 4.35
N ALA A 148 14.83 -3.40 3.58
CA ALA A 148 16.10 -2.94 4.13
C ALA A 148 15.94 -1.61 4.85
N ALA A 149 15.10 -0.72 4.35
CA ALA A 149 14.87 0.60 4.96
C ALA A 149 14.21 0.52 6.35
N ILE A 150 13.38 -0.50 6.60
CA ILE A 150 12.72 -0.69 7.91
C ILE A 150 13.52 -1.58 8.88
N ALA A 151 14.61 -2.22 8.45
CA ALA A 151 15.34 -3.22 9.25
C ALA A 151 15.92 -2.66 10.58
N GLY A 152 16.13 -1.35 10.69
CA GLY A 152 16.61 -0.68 11.90
C GLY A 152 15.50 -0.12 12.80
N LEU A 153 14.24 -0.34 12.48
CA LEU A 153 13.07 0.13 13.22
C LEU A 153 12.47 -0.97 14.09
N ASP A 154 11.59 -0.60 15.02
CA ASP A 154 10.79 -1.55 15.78
C ASP A 154 9.67 -2.11 14.89
N VAL A 155 9.90 -3.33 14.37
CA VAL A 155 9.00 -3.99 13.42
C VAL A 155 8.26 -5.14 14.10
N ALA A 156 6.92 -5.05 14.13
CA ALA A 156 6.06 -6.18 14.51
C ALA A 156 5.78 -7.06 13.30
N THR A 157 5.83 -8.38 13.48
CA THR A 157 5.41 -9.34 12.45
C THR A 157 4.02 -9.87 12.79
N VAL A 158 3.09 -9.72 11.84
CA VAL A 158 1.69 -10.14 11.99
C VAL A 158 1.39 -11.26 11.02
N VAL A 159 1.06 -12.44 11.52
CA VAL A 159 0.65 -13.57 10.68
C VAL A 159 -0.77 -13.31 10.19
N LEU A 160 -0.91 -13.18 8.88
CA LEU A 160 -2.19 -13.06 8.18
C LEU A 160 -2.47 -14.34 7.38
N ASP A 161 -3.72 -14.57 7.02
CA ASP A 161 -4.07 -15.65 6.10
C ASP A 161 -3.37 -15.42 4.76
N GLU A 162 -2.59 -16.40 4.31
CA GLU A 162 -1.79 -16.32 3.07
C GLU A 162 -2.67 -16.10 1.83
N SER A 163 -3.91 -16.58 1.86
CA SER A 163 -4.86 -16.36 0.76
C SER A 163 -5.18 -14.88 0.53
N LEU A 164 -5.11 -14.05 1.58
CA LEU A 164 -5.32 -12.60 1.50
C LEU A 164 -4.13 -11.86 0.89
N LEU A 165 -2.95 -12.49 0.87
CA LEU A 165 -1.68 -11.89 0.45
C LEU A 165 -1.28 -12.28 -0.99
N ILE A 166 -2.19 -12.89 -1.73
CA ILE A 166 -1.94 -13.30 -3.12
C ILE A 166 -1.71 -12.06 -3.99
N ASN A 167 -0.49 -11.95 -4.53
CA ASN A 167 -0.16 -10.96 -5.55
C ASN A 167 -0.67 -11.39 -6.91
N VAL A 168 -1.43 -10.53 -7.56
CA VAL A 168 -1.89 -10.73 -8.92
C VAL A 168 -0.92 -10.07 -9.90
N ASN A 169 -0.15 -10.88 -10.62
CA ASN A 169 0.89 -10.42 -11.54
C ASN A 169 0.61 -10.75 -13.01
N ALA A 170 -0.36 -11.62 -13.29
CA ALA A 170 -0.75 -12.03 -14.62
C ALA A 170 -2.26 -12.25 -14.71
N PRO A 171 -2.88 -12.18 -15.92
CA PRO A 171 -4.30 -12.45 -16.13
C PRO A 171 -4.77 -13.80 -15.61
N ASP A 172 -3.90 -14.82 -15.65
CA ASP A 172 -4.22 -16.15 -15.15
C ASP A 172 -4.33 -16.21 -13.61
N ASP A 173 -3.67 -15.29 -12.89
CA ASP A 173 -3.80 -15.20 -11.44
C ASP A 173 -5.20 -14.74 -11.04
N VAL A 174 -5.83 -13.86 -11.86
CA VAL A 174 -7.21 -13.39 -11.63
C VAL A 174 -8.22 -14.54 -11.68
N ARG A 175 -7.98 -15.54 -12.55
CA ARG A 175 -8.87 -16.70 -12.71
C ARG A 175 -8.80 -17.68 -11.53
N ARG A 176 -7.81 -17.53 -10.65
CA ARG A 176 -7.57 -18.38 -9.48
C ARG A 176 -8.09 -17.76 -8.18
N LEU A 177 -8.60 -16.51 -8.25
CA LEU A 177 -9.23 -15.81 -7.15
C LEU A 177 -10.72 -16.17 -7.04
#